data_6323163e4520011616ed369e5cbfbb0a
#
_entry.id   6323163e4520011616ed369e5cbfbb0a
#
_cell.length_a   1.000
_cell.length_b   1.000
_cell.length_c   1.000
_cell.angle_alpha   90.00
_cell.angle_beta   90.00
_cell.angle_gamma   90.00
#
_symmetry.space_group_name_H-M   'P 1'
#
loop_
_entity.id
_entity.type
_entity.pdbx_description
1 polymer ?
#
loop_
_entity_poly.entity_id
_entity_poly.type
_entity_poly.pdbx_seq_one_letter_code
_entity_poly.pdbx_strand_id
1 'polypeptide(L)'
;MYGLDTADLEIQRRARDFADELIPCETTAEEHDGRLPDDLAQRHHERALELGLYATNMPTSVGGPGLTALQQVLVQEQGGRVTNGLAWCLATPPSWWPEVANDHQRERWLLPTVRGELQECYAITEEGAGSDLTDLAATALRDGDDYVLNGVKWHVTSFHEADFAFFQAVLTTGPYAGNQALFVVDVDTPGVRVVRTPAYTHTLGHRHPVVAFEGVRVPSTHLVGTEEDGMSFVFEWFRFERLMVAARCLGAAERLVAETTAYAADRVVGGEPLIRKQLVQAMLADSLTELYAARAMTYETARSIDAGVDRKVLHARCSMAKLFASEMAGRVADRCLQVFGGRGYMRENVAERFFRELRVERIWEGASEVQRLIIADQLAKRGHAELV
;
A
#
# COMPACT_ATOMS: atom_id res chain seq x y z
N MET A 1 21.49 -1.50 -14.86
CA MET A 1 21.57 -2.38 -13.68
C MET A 1 20.21 -3.03 -13.48
N TYR A 2 20.09 -4.23 -12.94
CA TYR A 2 18.85 -5.01 -12.78
C TYR A 2 18.08 -5.35 -14.07
N GLY A 3 18.68 -5.29 -15.24
CA GLY A 3 18.03 -5.67 -16.52
C GLY A 3 16.83 -4.80 -16.90
N LEU A 4 16.82 -3.52 -16.49
CA LEU A 4 15.82 -2.55 -16.89
C LEU A 4 16.06 -2.11 -18.33
N ASP A 5 14.99 -2.03 -19.12
CA ASP A 5 15.04 -1.51 -20.47
C ASP A 5 14.85 0.02 -20.51
N THR A 6 14.76 0.59 -21.72
CA THR A 6 14.61 2.05 -21.87
C THR A 6 13.28 2.56 -21.34
N ALA A 7 12.18 1.78 -21.51
CA ALA A 7 10.87 2.17 -21.02
C ALA A 7 10.79 2.12 -19.50
N ASP A 8 11.41 1.10 -18.89
CA ASP A 8 11.54 0.95 -17.43
C ASP A 8 12.31 2.13 -16.83
N LEU A 9 13.45 2.49 -17.44
CA LEU A 9 14.27 3.62 -16.98
C LEU A 9 13.56 4.97 -17.12
N GLU A 10 12.77 5.15 -18.18
CA GLU A 10 12.01 6.38 -18.39
C GLU A 10 10.90 6.54 -17.36
N ILE A 11 10.13 5.49 -17.07
CA ILE A 11 9.07 5.55 -16.06
C ILE A 11 9.67 5.73 -14.64
N GLN A 12 10.77 5.05 -14.34
CA GLN A 12 11.50 5.22 -13.08
C GLN A 12 11.99 6.65 -12.90
N ARG A 13 12.59 7.25 -13.94
CA ARG A 13 13.06 8.63 -13.90
C ARG A 13 11.89 9.59 -13.66
N ARG A 14 10.81 9.45 -14.41
CA ARG A 14 9.61 10.29 -14.27
C ARG A 14 9.02 10.22 -12.87
N ALA A 15 8.91 9.02 -12.29
CA ALA A 15 8.43 8.84 -10.92
C ALA A 15 9.42 9.41 -9.90
N ARG A 16 10.72 9.34 -10.16
CA ARG A 16 11.75 9.94 -9.30
C ARG A 16 11.68 11.46 -9.29
N ASP A 17 11.60 12.06 -10.47
CA ASP A 17 11.47 13.52 -10.60
C ASP A 17 10.23 14.02 -9.85
N PHE A 18 9.10 13.31 -9.96
CA PHE A 18 7.89 13.64 -9.21
C PHE A 18 8.04 13.45 -7.69
N ALA A 19 8.67 12.36 -7.23
CA ALA A 19 8.96 12.19 -5.80
C ALA A 19 9.86 13.32 -5.26
N ASP A 20 10.82 13.79 -6.05
CA ASP A 20 11.68 14.90 -5.69
C ASP A 20 10.92 16.26 -5.63
N GLU A 21 9.79 16.41 -6.36
CA GLU A 21 8.85 17.54 -6.21
C GLU A 21 8.07 17.50 -4.87
N LEU A 22 7.78 16.28 -4.34
CA LEU A 22 7.02 16.08 -3.09
C LEU A 22 7.88 16.26 -1.82
N ILE A 23 9.14 15.84 -1.85
CA ILE A 23 10.05 15.84 -0.68
C ILE A 23 10.13 17.21 0.04
N PRO A 24 10.21 18.37 -0.64
CA PRO A 24 10.23 19.67 0.03
C PRO A 24 8.97 19.96 0.86
N CYS A 25 7.86 19.28 0.61
CA CYS A 25 6.58 19.48 1.30
C CYS A 25 6.45 18.70 2.61
N GLU A 26 7.37 17.77 2.89
CA GLU A 26 7.30 16.86 4.05
C GLU A 26 7.30 17.58 5.40
N THR A 27 8.12 18.63 5.56
CA THR A 27 8.16 19.40 6.81
C THR A 27 6.82 20.10 7.05
N THR A 28 6.24 20.70 6.02
CA THR A 28 4.92 21.31 6.11
C THR A 28 3.86 20.29 6.49
N ALA A 29 3.87 19.11 5.88
CA ALA A 29 2.95 18.05 6.22
C ALA A 29 3.13 17.56 7.67
N GLU A 30 4.38 17.35 8.11
CA GLU A 30 4.69 16.91 9.48
C GLU A 30 4.18 17.91 10.54
N GLU A 31 4.27 19.22 10.28
CA GLU A 31 3.78 20.26 11.16
C GLU A 31 2.25 20.38 11.18
N HIS A 32 1.56 19.80 10.19
CA HIS A 32 0.10 19.86 10.03
C HIS A 32 -0.56 18.46 10.04
N ASP A 33 -0.10 17.57 10.91
CA ASP A 33 -0.65 16.23 11.08
C ASP A 33 -0.68 15.37 9.80
N GLY A 34 0.34 15.52 8.96
CA GLY A 34 0.48 14.81 7.67
C GLY A 34 -0.25 15.48 6.51
N ARG A 35 -0.94 16.60 6.72
CA ARG A 35 -1.75 17.26 5.70
C ARG A 35 -1.01 18.39 5.01
N LEU A 36 -1.24 18.51 3.72
CA LEU A 36 -0.89 19.70 2.95
C LEU A 36 -2.11 20.64 2.83
N PRO A 37 -1.92 21.93 2.50
CA PRO A 37 -3.00 22.77 2.02
C PRO A 37 -3.71 22.11 0.83
N ASP A 38 -5.04 22.19 0.80
CA ASP A 38 -5.87 21.46 -0.18
C ASP A 38 -5.47 21.78 -1.63
N ASP A 39 -5.16 23.04 -1.94
CA ASP A 39 -4.72 23.47 -3.27
C ASP A 39 -3.37 22.86 -3.67
N LEU A 40 -2.48 22.58 -2.73
CA LEU A 40 -1.21 21.92 -2.98
C LEU A 40 -1.39 20.41 -3.15
N ALA A 41 -2.20 19.78 -2.33
CA ALA A 41 -2.55 18.37 -2.46
C ALA A 41 -3.22 18.09 -3.82
N GLN A 42 -4.16 18.96 -4.22
CA GLN A 42 -4.83 18.87 -5.52
C GLN A 42 -3.83 19.01 -6.69
N ARG A 43 -2.91 19.97 -6.64
CA ARG A 43 -1.86 20.11 -7.67
C ARG A 43 -0.97 18.86 -7.77
N HIS A 44 -0.63 18.23 -6.65
CA HIS A 44 0.15 16.99 -6.69
C HIS A 44 -0.64 15.84 -7.32
N HIS A 45 -1.94 15.74 -7.04
CA HIS A 45 -2.81 14.75 -7.65
C HIS A 45 -2.92 14.96 -9.18
N GLU A 46 -3.22 16.18 -9.61
CA GLU A 46 -3.26 16.55 -11.05
C GLU A 46 -1.91 16.26 -11.74
N ARG A 47 -0.81 16.57 -11.07
CA ARG A 47 0.52 16.30 -11.59
C ARG A 47 0.81 14.80 -11.74
N ALA A 48 0.38 13.97 -10.80
CA ALA A 48 0.49 12.52 -10.90
C ALA A 48 -0.31 11.97 -12.12
N LEU A 49 -1.51 12.51 -12.35
CA LEU A 49 -2.33 12.17 -13.53
C LEU A 49 -1.65 12.58 -14.85
N GLU A 50 -1.19 13.83 -14.96
CA GLU A 50 -0.46 14.33 -16.15
C GLU A 50 0.76 13.48 -16.50
N LEU A 51 1.47 13.00 -15.49
CA LEU A 51 2.67 12.18 -15.66
C LEU A 51 2.35 10.70 -15.94
N GLY A 52 1.07 10.28 -15.90
CA GLY A 52 0.68 8.88 -16.03
C GLY A 52 1.20 8.00 -14.90
N LEU A 53 1.29 8.55 -13.68
CA LEU A 53 1.76 7.87 -12.47
C LEU A 53 0.62 7.49 -11.52
N TYR A 54 -0.61 7.88 -11.84
CA TYR A 54 -1.84 7.48 -11.16
C TYR A 54 -2.48 6.28 -11.86
N ALA A 55 -3.16 5.39 -11.12
CA ALA A 55 -3.85 4.21 -11.64
C ALA A 55 -2.97 3.34 -12.57
N THR A 56 -1.69 3.24 -12.23
CA THR A 56 -0.64 2.62 -13.08
C THR A 56 -0.90 1.16 -13.42
N ASN A 57 -1.68 0.46 -12.58
CA ASN A 57 -2.10 -0.93 -12.74
C ASN A 57 -3.35 -1.10 -13.61
N MET A 58 -4.03 -0.01 -13.99
CA MET A 58 -5.24 -0.08 -14.80
C MET A 58 -4.91 -0.26 -16.28
N PRO A 59 -5.62 -1.18 -16.98
CA PRO A 59 -5.40 -1.40 -18.40
C PRO A 59 -5.89 -0.20 -19.24
N THR A 60 -5.33 -0.07 -20.44
CA THR A 60 -5.70 1.01 -21.39
C THR A 60 -7.15 0.94 -21.83
N SER A 61 -7.79 -0.23 -21.76
CA SER A 61 -9.22 -0.41 -22.08
C SER A 61 -10.18 0.33 -21.14
N VAL A 62 -9.71 0.75 -19.96
CA VAL A 62 -10.46 1.61 -19.02
C VAL A 62 -9.83 2.98 -18.84
N GLY A 63 -8.86 3.34 -19.68
CA GLY A 63 -8.19 4.64 -19.63
C GLY A 63 -6.96 4.71 -18.75
N GLY A 64 -6.51 3.58 -18.17
CA GLY A 64 -5.31 3.53 -17.37
C GLY A 64 -4.02 3.52 -18.21
N PRO A 65 -2.84 3.74 -17.59
CA PRO A 65 -1.55 3.73 -18.28
C PRO A 65 -1.12 2.34 -18.76
N GLY A 66 -1.63 1.26 -18.18
CA GLY A 66 -1.32 -0.12 -18.58
C GLY A 66 0.14 -0.51 -18.35
N LEU A 67 0.73 -0.07 -17.24
CA LEU A 67 2.13 -0.39 -16.92
C LEU A 67 2.28 -1.87 -16.53
N THR A 68 3.44 -2.44 -16.86
CA THR A 68 3.83 -3.77 -16.39
C THR A 68 3.98 -3.79 -14.86
N ALA A 69 3.94 -4.97 -14.23
CA ALA A 69 4.14 -5.08 -12.79
C ALA A 69 5.51 -4.56 -12.35
N LEU A 70 6.54 -4.77 -13.17
CA LEU A 70 7.87 -4.19 -12.91
C LEU A 70 7.84 -2.66 -12.94
N GLN A 71 7.18 -2.06 -13.93
CA GLN A 71 7.05 -0.61 -14.04
C GLN A 71 6.25 -0.01 -12.87
N GLN A 72 5.19 -0.69 -12.42
CA GLN A 72 4.43 -0.31 -11.23
C GLN A 72 5.30 -0.34 -9.97
N VAL A 73 6.13 -1.38 -9.81
CA VAL A 73 7.12 -1.47 -8.72
C VAL A 73 8.11 -0.31 -8.78
N LEU A 74 8.60 0.06 -9.96
CA LEU A 74 9.51 1.21 -10.13
C LEU A 74 8.85 2.52 -9.72
N VAL A 75 7.58 2.74 -10.05
CA VAL A 75 6.81 3.93 -9.62
C VAL A 75 6.66 3.94 -8.10
N GLN A 76 6.19 2.85 -7.50
CA GLN A 76 5.97 2.75 -6.06
C GLN A 76 7.27 2.83 -5.25
N GLU A 77 8.39 2.34 -5.80
CA GLU A 77 9.70 2.52 -5.18
C GLU A 77 10.08 4.00 -5.09
N GLN A 78 9.87 4.78 -6.14
CA GLN A 78 10.15 6.21 -6.08
C GLN A 78 9.18 6.95 -5.14
N GLY A 79 7.90 6.59 -5.13
CA GLY A 79 6.94 7.11 -4.16
C GLY A 79 7.33 6.79 -2.71
N GLY A 80 7.90 5.61 -2.47
CA GLY A 80 8.40 5.20 -1.14
C GLY A 80 9.55 6.03 -0.59
N ARG A 81 10.18 6.90 -1.39
CA ARG A 81 11.19 7.87 -0.93
C ARG A 81 10.59 9.05 -0.16
N VAL A 82 9.28 9.20 -0.21
CA VAL A 82 8.55 10.35 0.35
C VAL A 82 7.86 9.96 1.65
N THR A 83 7.98 10.80 2.69
CA THR A 83 7.33 10.59 4.00
C THR A 83 5.92 11.19 4.06
N ASN A 84 5.24 11.03 5.20
CA ASN A 84 3.93 11.61 5.53
C ASN A 84 2.77 11.16 4.63
N GLY A 85 2.98 10.10 3.83
CA GLY A 85 1.97 9.61 2.89
C GLY A 85 1.74 10.53 1.68
N LEU A 86 2.62 11.52 1.42
CA LEU A 86 2.43 12.47 0.33
C LEU A 86 2.42 11.81 -1.06
N ALA A 87 3.07 10.66 -1.20
CA ALA A 87 3.05 9.88 -2.44
C ALA A 87 1.79 9.02 -2.62
N TRP A 88 0.79 9.09 -1.73
CA TRP A 88 -0.47 8.36 -1.91
C TRP A 88 -1.33 8.92 -3.05
N CYS A 89 -0.97 10.08 -3.59
CA CYS A 89 -1.47 10.56 -4.88
C CYS A 89 -1.06 9.65 -6.07
N LEU A 90 -0.18 8.64 -5.87
CA LEU A 90 0.16 7.58 -6.82
C LEU A 90 -0.74 6.34 -6.60
N ALA A 91 -2.00 6.53 -6.30
CA ALA A 91 -2.94 5.45 -5.97
C ALA A 91 -3.10 4.45 -7.12
N THR A 92 -3.37 3.20 -6.74
CA THR A 92 -3.58 2.07 -7.65
C THR A 92 -4.92 1.40 -7.33
N PRO A 93 -6.00 1.71 -8.06
CA PRO A 93 -7.30 1.06 -7.85
C PRO A 93 -7.21 -0.47 -7.96
N PRO A 94 -8.21 -1.25 -7.49
CA PRO A 94 -8.15 -2.71 -7.51
C PRO A 94 -7.96 -3.26 -8.92
N SER A 95 -6.87 -4.02 -9.15
CA SER A 95 -6.52 -4.55 -10.47
C SER A 95 -7.56 -5.52 -11.07
N TRP A 96 -8.33 -6.19 -10.22
CA TRP A 96 -9.40 -7.11 -10.62
C TRP A 96 -10.68 -6.41 -11.08
N TRP A 97 -10.88 -5.14 -10.72
CA TRP A 97 -12.15 -4.47 -10.90
C TRP A 97 -12.61 -4.31 -12.36
N PRO A 98 -11.76 -3.99 -13.34
CA PRO A 98 -12.15 -3.93 -14.74
C PRO A 98 -12.75 -5.21 -15.31
N GLU A 99 -12.41 -6.37 -14.75
CA GLU A 99 -12.86 -7.68 -15.20
C GLU A 99 -14.22 -8.08 -14.64
N VAL A 100 -14.61 -7.54 -13.47
CA VAL A 100 -15.80 -7.99 -12.72
C VAL A 100 -16.85 -6.90 -12.54
N ALA A 101 -16.52 -5.64 -12.79
CA ALA A 101 -17.45 -4.53 -12.66
C ALA A 101 -18.61 -4.69 -13.65
N ASN A 102 -19.85 -4.66 -13.14
CA ASN A 102 -21.03 -4.53 -13.98
C ASN A 102 -21.11 -3.11 -14.58
N ASP A 103 -22.03 -2.88 -15.54
CA ASP A 103 -22.14 -1.60 -16.25
C ASP A 103 -22.36 -0.42 -15.27
N HIS A 104 -23.19 -0.61 -14.23
CA HIS A 104 -23.43 0.41 -13.21
C HIS A 104 -22.16 0.76 -12.45
N GLN A 105 -21.42 -0.24 -11.96
CA GLN A 105 -20.15 -0.05 -11.23
C GLN A 105 -19.08 0.59 -12.13
N ARG A 106 -19.04 0.17 -13.39
CA ARG A 106 -18.10 0.68 -14.37
C ARG A 106 -18.30 2.18 -14.59
N GLU A 107 -19.53 2.61 -14.85
CA GLU A 107 -19.83 4.01 -15.15
C GLU A 107 -19.77 4.92 -13.93
N ARG A 108 -20.31 4.44 -12.79
CA ARG A 108 -20.43 5.27 -11.60
C ARG A 108 -19.11 5.44 -10.83
N TRP A 109 -18.33 4.37 -10.70
CA TRP A 109 -17.14 4.39 -9.85
C TRP A 109 -15.85 4.06 -10.59
N LEU A 110 -15.77 2.95 -11.35
CA LEU A 110 -14.52 2.49 -11.92
C LEU A 110 -13.89 3.53 -12.86
N LEU A 111 -14.62 3.98 -13.87
CA LEU A 111 -14.07 4.94 -14.83
C LEU A 111 -13.76 6.31 -14.20
N PRO A 112 -14.60 6.88 -13.30
CA PRO A 112 -14.24 8.08 -12.57
C PRO A 112 -12.99 7.90 -11.68
N THR A 113 -12.85 6.76 -11.00
CA THR A 113 -11.65 6.46 -10.18
C THR A 113 -10.40 6.39 -11.05
N VAL A 114 -10.44 5.73 -12.20
CA VAL A 114 -9.29 5.66 -13.12
C VAL A 114 -8.89 7.04 -13.64
N ARG A 115 -9.85 7.96 -13.78
CA ARG A 115 -9.58 9.37 -14.14
C ARG A 115 -9.15 10.25 -12.98
N GLY A 116 -9.10 9.71 -11.75
CA GLY A 116 -8.75 10.45 -10.55
C GLY A 116 -9.84 11.41 -10.06
N GLU A 117 -11.10 11.22 -10.49
CA GLU A 117 -12.27 12.01 -10.09
C GLU A 117 -12.89 11.50 -8.79
N LEU A 118 -12.73 10.21 -8.48
CA LEU A 118 -13.20 9.56 -7.27
C LEU A 118 -12.07 8.79 -6.61
N GLN A 119 -12.17 8.64 -5.29
CA GLN A 119 -11.24 7.86 -4.48
C GLN A 119 -11.96 6.76 -3.71
N GLU A 120 -11.41 5.55 -3.74
CA GLU A 120 -11.90 4.41 -2.99
C GLU A 120 -11.19 4.26 -1.64
N CYS A 121 -11.86 3.53 -0.73
CA CYS A 121 -11.23 2.94 0.44
C CYS A 121 -11.72 1.50 0.67
N TYR A 122 -11.02 0.78 1.55
CA TYR A 122 -11.38 -0.60 1.91
C TYR A 122 -11.86 -0.70 3.35
N ALA A 123 -13.05 -1.25 3.52
CA ALA A 123 -13.70 -1.51 4.80
C ALA A 123 -13.80 -3.02 5.03
N ILE A 124 -12.68 -3.66 5.40
CA ILE A 124 -12.55 -5.11 5.54
C ILE A 124 -12.36 -5.49 7.01
N THR A 125 -11.30 -5.00 7.64
CA THR A 125 -10.86 -5.33 9.00
C THR A 125 -11.89 -4.95 10.06
N GLU A 126 -12.03 -5.77 11.10
CA GLU A 126 -12.87 -5.53 12.27
C GLU A 126 -12.04 -5.64 13.55
N GLU A 127 -12.60 -5.25 14.70
CA GLU A 127 -11.91 -5.35 16.00
C GLU A 127 -11.47 -6.78 16.30
N GLY A 128 -12.32 -7.77 16.00
CA GLY A 128 -12.07 -9.19 16.20
C GLY A 128 -11.46 -9.92 15.01
N ALA A 129 -11.38 -9.31 13.82
CA ALA A 129 -10.95 -9.96 12.58
C ALA A 129 -9.96 -9.09 11.80
N GLY A 130 -8.66 -9.33 12.01
CA GLY A 130 -7.57 -8.64 11.34
C GLY A 130 -6.66 -9.59 10.57
N SER A 131 -5.78 -10.32 11.26
CA SER A 131 -4.91 -11.31 10.62
C SER A 131 -5.67 -12.53 10.10
N ASP A 132 -6.76 -12.89 10.76
CA ASP A 132 -7.73 -13.87 10.32
C ASP A 132 -9.04 -13.16 9.93
N LEU A 133 -9.47 -13.32 8.68
CA LEU A 133 -10.67 -12.72 8.13
C LEU A 133 -11.82 -13.74 8.01
N THR A 134 -11.67 -14.95 8.57
CA THR A 134 -12.74 -15.97 8.53
C THR A 134 -13.90 -15.63 9.48
N ASP A 135 -13.60 -14.89 10.56
CA ASP A 135 -14.56 -14.56 11.62
C ASP A 135 -15.11 -13.12 11.52
N LEU A 136 -15.36 -12.63 10.31
CA LEU A 136 -16.01 -11.33 10.12
C LEU A 136 -17.41 -11.35 10.72
N ALA A 137 -17.72 -10.30 11.51
CA ALA A 137 -19.03 -10.10 12.14
C ALA A 137 -19.96 -9.20 11.30
N ALA A 138 -19.43 -8.41 10.37
CA ALA A 138 -20.23 -7.60 9.46
C ALA A 138 -21.12 -8.50 8.59
N THR A 139 -22.37 -8.08 8.40
CA THR A 139 -23.40 -8.87 7.72
C THR A 139 -23.99 -8.15 6.51
N ALA A 140 -24.41 -8.96 5.53
CA ALA A 140 -25.23 -8.52 4.41
C ALA A 140 -26.48 -9.40 4.34
N LEU A 141 -27.64 -8.79 4.60
CA LEU A 141 -28.95 -9.43 4.50
C LEU A 141 -29.56 -9.10 3.14
N ARG A 142 -29.86 -10.12 2.34
CA ARG A 142 -30.60 -9.93 1.08
C ARG A 142 -32.08 -9.65 1.40
N ASP A 143 -32.60 -8.55 0.87
CA ASP A 143 -33.98 -8.11 1.03
C ASP A 143 -34.56 -7.72 -0.35
N GLY A 144 -35.16 -8.69 -1.02
CA GLY A 144 -35.62 -8.55 -2.42
C GLY A 144 -34.43 -8.40 -3.38
N ASP A 145 -34.41 -7.28 -4.10
CA ASP A 145 -33.33 -6.91 -5.03
C ASP A 145 -32.24 -6.07 -4.37
N ASP A 146 -32.36 -5.81 -3.06
CA ASP A 146 -31.39 -5.03 -2.29
C ASP A 146 -30.63 -5.90 -1.28
N TYR A 147 -29.58 -5.31 -0.71
CA TYR A 147 -28.89 -5.80 0.48
C TYR A 147 -28.94 -4.76 1.60
N VAL A 148 -29.08 -5.23 2.83
CA VAL A 148 -28.97 -4.42 4.04
C VAL A 148 -27.67 -4.79 4.76
N LEU A 149 -26.77 -3.84 4.84
CA LEU A 149 -25.41 -4.02 5.35
C LEU A 149 -25.32 -3.49 6.79
N ASN A 150 -24.68 -4.29 7.66
CA ASN A 150 -24.43 -3.92 9.05
C ASN A 150 -23.03 -4.36 9.47
N GLY A 151 -22.32 -3.55 10.24
CA GLY A 151 -21.04 -3.89 10.81
C GLY A 151 -20.22 -2.68 11.23
N VAL A 152 -19.12 -2.93 11.95
CA VAL A 152 -18.18 -1.89 12.36
C VAL A 152 -16.80 -2.28 11.85
N LYS A 153 -16.23 -1.44 11.00
CA LYS A 153 -14.93 -1.67 10.36
C LYS A 153 -13.85 -0.83 11.01
N TRP A 154 -12.67 -1.42 11.16
CA TRP A 154 -11.51 -0.82 11.80
C TRP A 154 -10.41 -0.54 10.79
N HIS A 155 -9.63 0.51 11.04
CA HIS A 155 -8.49 0.89 10.19
C HIS A 155 -8.89 1.14 8.73
N VAL A 156 -10.05 1.81 8.50
CA VAL A 156 -10.51 2.13 7.14
C VAL A 156 -9.68 3.28 6.60
N THR A 157 -8.56 2.93 5.98
CA THR A 157 -7.58 3.88 5.47
C THR A 157 -8.20 4.79 4.42
N SER A 158 -7.90 6.10 4.50
CA SER A 158 -8.39 7.13 3.57
C SER A 158 -9.91 7.35 3.57
N PHE A 159 -10.68 6.86 4.54
CA PHE A 159 -12.13 7.01 4.54
C PHE A 159 -12.60 8.47 4.51
N HIS A 160 -11.83 9.39 5.09
CA HIS A 160 -12.18 10.82 5.11
C HIS A 160 -12.01 11.51 3.75
N GLU A 161 -11.19 10.94 2.90
CA GLU A 161 -10.88 11.40 1.55
C GLU A 161 -11.63 10.60 0.48
N ALA A 162 -12.22 9.45 0.86
CA ALA A 162 -12.88 8.53 -0.08
C ALA A 162 -14.31 8.99 -0.43
N ASP A 163 -14.72 8.70 -1.66
CA ASP A 163 -16.08 8.86 -2.17
C ASP A 163 -16.92 7.60 -1.94
N PHE A 164 -16.27 6.43 -1.95
CA PHE A 164 -16.92 5.15 -1.70
C PHE A 164 -15.97 4.14 -1.03
N ALA A 165 -16.58 3.11 -0.44
CA ALA A 165 -15.87 2.02 0.24
C ALA A 165 -16.19 0.67 -0.40
N PHE A 166 -15.18 -0.20 -0.49
CA PHE A 166 -15.36 -1.63 -0.67
C PHE A 166 -15.64 -2.27 0.69
N PHE A 167 -16.89 -2.62 0.93
CA PHE A 167 -17.35 -3.17 2.21
C PHE A 167 -17.44 -4.69 2.15
N GLN A 168 -16.69 -5.39 2.99
CA GLN A 168 -16.69 -6.85 3.10
C GLN A 168 -17.65 -7.30 4.21
N ALA A 169 -18.56 -8.23 3.90
CA ALA A 169 -19.55 -8.75 4.85
C ALA A 169 -19.87 -10.23 4.62
N VAL A 170 -20.44 -10.87 5.63
CA VAL A 170 -20.98 -12.25 5.56
C VAL A 170 -22.43 -12.21 5.14
N LEU A 171 -22.79 -12.97 4.11
CA LEU A 171 -24.17 -13.16 3.67
C LEU A 171 -24.96 -13.93 4.74
N THR A 172 -26.13 -13.40 5.16
CA THR A 172 -26.95 -14.02 6.21
C THR A 172 -28.15 -14.80 5.68
N THR A 173 -28.47 -14.63 4.40
CA THR A 173 -29.63 -15.27 3.73
C THR A 173 -29.28 -15.71 2.33
N GLY A 174 -30.15 -16.52 1.71
CA GLY A 174 -29.98 -17.03 0.36
C GLY A 174 -29.17 -18.31 0.29
N PRO A 175 -28.91 -18.83 -0.93
CA PRO A 175 -28.21 -20.09 -1.14
C PRO A 175 -26.75 -20.06 -0.72
N TYR A 176 -26.16 -18.86 -0.61
CA TYR A 176 -24.76 -18.62 -0.24
C TYR A 176 -24.60 -18.04 1.17
N ALA A 177 -25.61 -18.22 2.04
CA ALA A 177 -25.53 -17.78 3.45
C ALA A 177 -24.28 -18.39 4.12
N GLY A 178 -23.50 -17.55 4.80
CA GLY A 178 -22.21 -17.90 5.38
C GLY A 178 -21.01 -17.57 4.49
N ASN A 179 -21.19 -17.37 3.18
CA ASN A 179 -20.12 -16.84 2.33
C ASN A 179 -19.90 -15.35 2.62
N GLN A 180 -18.69 -14.90 2.38
CA GLN A 180 -18.38 -13.48 2.38
C GLN A 180 -18.67 -12.88 1.00
N ALA A 181 -19.02 -11.61 0.97
CA ALA A 181 -19.26 -10.85 -0.27
C ALA A 181 -18.75 -9.42 -0.13
N LEU A 182 -18.37 -8.83 -1.26
CA LEU A 182 -17.83 -7.47 -1.34
C LEU A 182 -18.85 -6.54 -2.00
N PHE A 183 -19.08 -5.38 -1.40
CA PHE A 183 -20.04 -4.39 -1.88
C PHE A 183 -19.37 -3.04 -2.07
N VAL A 184 -19.77 -2.30 -3.11
CA VAL A 184 -19.41 -0.89 -3.26
C VAL A 184 -20.46 -0.05 -2.53
N VAL A 185 -20.03 0.84 -1.64
CA VAL A 185 -20.92 1.68 -0.81
C VAL A 185 -20.42 3.12 -0.84
N ASP A 186 -21.22 4.07 -1.33
CA ASP A 186 -20.89 5.50 -1.24
C ASP A 186 -20.78 5.90 0.25
N VAL A 187 -19.77 6.70 0.61
CA VAL A 187 -19.50 7.05 2.03
C VAL A 187 -20.57 7.94 2.64
N ASP A 188 -21.35 8.63 1.84
CA ASP A 188 -22.48 9.49 2.25
C ASP A 188 -23.81 8.73 2.34
N THR A 189 -23.82 7.41 2.08
CA THR A 189 -25.04 6.57 2.19
C THR A 189 -25.60 6.63 3.62
N PRO A 190 -26.92 6.84 3.80
CA PRO A 190 -27.53 6.82 5.11
C PRO A 190 -27.22 5.54 5.90
N GLY A 191 -26.74 5.71 7.13
CA GLY A 191 -26.28 4.61 8.00
C GLY A 191 -24.75 4.40 8.00
N VAL A 192 -24.01 5.05 7.11
CA VAL A 192 -22.55 5.08 7.16
C VAL A 192 -22.11 6.24 8.05
N ARG A 193 -21.27 5.97 9.04
CA ARG A 193 -20.73 7.03 9.91
C ARG A 193 -19.36 6.68 10.50
N VAL A 194 -18.54 7.69 10.68
CA VAL A 194 -17.29 7.57 11.45
C VAL A 194 -17.63 7.46 12.95
N VAL A 195 -17.15 6.40 13.60
CA VAL A 195 -17.30 6.19 15.06
C VAL A 195 -16.24 7.00 15.81
N ARG A 196 -14.99 6.88 15.38
CA ARG A 196 -13.85 7.62 15.92
C ARG A 196 -12.67 7.54 14.94
N THR A 197 -11.76 8.49 15.05
CA THR A 197 -10.50 8.50 14.30
C THR A 197 -9.33 8.40 15.28
N PRO A 198 -8.75 7.22 15.50
CA PRO A 198 -7.62 7.05 16.41
C PRO A 198 -6.38 7.79 15.91
N ALA A 199 -5.52 8.21 16.84
CA ALA A 199 -4.15 8.60 16.53
C ALA A 199 -3.26 7.36 16.40
N TYR A 200 -2.31 7.41 15.47
CA TYR A 200 -1.36 6.33 15.21
C TYR A 200 0.08 6.81 15.47
N THR A 201 1.04 5.87 15.42
CA THR A 201 2.46 6.18 15.59
C THR A 201 3.00 7.08 14.48
N HIS A 202 2.58 6.85 13.25
CA HIS A 202 2.94 7.67 12.09
C HIS A 202 2.13 8.97 12.03
N THR A 203 2.64 9.93 11.26
CA THR A 203 1.95 11.17 10.92
C THR A 203 1.60 11.15 9.42
N LEU A 204 0.55 10.41 9.06
CA LEU A 204 0.03 10.36 7.69
C LEU A 204 -1.20 11.26 7.55
N GLY A 205 -1.33 11.98 6.45
CA GLY A 205 -2.48 12.80 6.14
C GLY A 205 -3.76 11.98 6.00
N HIS A 206 -3.65 10.82 5.37
CA HIS A 206 -4.72 9.83 5.25
C HIS A 206 -4.90 9.08 6.57
N ARG A 207 -6.06 9.28 7.18
CA ARG A 207 -6.37 8.70 8.49
C ARG A 207 -7.04 7.33 8.34
N HIS A 208 -7.08 6.58 9.47
CA HIS A 208 -7.63 5.21 9.52
C HIS A 208 -8.76 5.13 10.55
N PRO A 209 -9.95 5.71 10.28
CA PRO A 209 -11.05 5.70 11.25
C PRO A 209 -11.63 4.32 11.49
N VAL A 210 -12.41 4.24 12.56
CA VAL A 210 -13.39 3.19 12.80
C VAL A 210 -14.71 3.67 12.22
N VAL A 211 -15.31 2.87 11.33
CA VAL A 211 -16.52 3.25 10.58
C VAL A 211 -17.62 2.23 10.85
N ALA A 212 -18.81 2.71 11.18
CA ALA A 212 -20.02 1.91 11.34
C ALA A 212 -20.90 1.98 10.09
N PHE A 213 -21.47 0.84 9.75
CA PHE A 213 -22.51 0.65 8.74
C PHE A 213 -23.73 0.12 9.46
N GLU A 214 -24.81 0.88 9.53
CA GLU A 214 -26.00 0.60 10.36
C GLU A 214 -27.27 0.63 9.49
N GLY A 215 -27.73 -0.55 9.06
CA GLY A 215 -28.90 -0.67 8.18
C GLY A 215 -28.67 -0.04 6.79
N VAL A 216 -27.45 -0.03 6.30
CA VAL A 216 -27.08 0.56 5.00
C VAL A 216 -27.70 -0.27 3.88
N ARG A 217 -28.65 0.33 3.15
CA ARG A 217 -29.35 -0.33 2.05
C ARG A 217 -28.68 0.00 0.72
N VAL A 218 -28.34 -1.04 -0.03
CA VAL A 218 -27.75 -0.93 -1.36
C VAL A 218 -28.44 -1.88 -2.34
N PRO A 219 -28.64 -1.49 -3.61
CA PRO A 219 -29.18 -2.39 -4.63
C PRO A 219 -28.18 -3.50 -4.99
N SER A 220 -28.67 -4.60 -5.55
CA SER A 220 -27.83 -5.74 -5.96
C SER A 220 -26.74 -5.38 -6.97
N THR A 221 -26.88 -4.30 -7.70
CA THR A 221 -25.86 -3.75 -8.63
C THR A 221 -24.60 -3.28 -7.90
N HIS A 222 -24.64 -3.09 -6.58
CA HIS A 222 -23.48 -2.76 -5.75
C HIS A 222 -22.66 -3.98 -5.32
N LEU A 223 -23.18 -5.20 -5.46
CA LEU A 223 -22.42 -6.44 -5.23
C LEU A 223 -21.31 -6.56 -6.28
N VAL A 224 -20.07 -6.73 -5.83
CA VAL A 224 -18.91 -6.95 -6.71
C VAL A 224 -18.85 -8.42 -7.09
N GLY A 225 -18.86 -8.71 -8.39
CA GLY A 225 -18.91 -10.10 -8.88
C GLY A 225 -20.20 -10.80 -8.49
N THR A 226 -20.09 -11.92 -7.80
CA THR A 226 -21.19 -12.76 -7.36
C THR A 226 -21.14 -13.03 -5.84
N GLU A 227 -22.20 -13.61 -5.27
CA GLU A 227 -22.23 -14.04 -3.87
C GLU A 227 -21.19 -15.14 -3.53
N GLU A 228 -20.56 -15.77 -4.54
CA GLU A 228 -19.54 -16.80 -4.38
C GLU A 228 -18.11 -16.24 -4.30
N ASP A 229 -17.87 -15.06 -4.86
CA ASP A 229 -16.51 -14.58 -5.20
C ASP A 229 -15.83 -13.73 -4.12
N GLY A 230 -16.57 -13.26 -3.12
CA GLY A 230 -16.20 -12.14 -2.24
C GLY A 230 -14.79 -12.13 -1.67
N MET A 231 -14.27 -13.26 -1.20
CA MET A 231 -12.89 -13.32 -0.67
C MET A 231 -11.82 -13.40 -1.76
N SER A 232 -12.16 -13.84 -2.96
CA SER A 232 -11.17 -13.97 -4.04
C SER A 232 -10.60 -12.63 -4.47
N PHE A 233 -11.44 -11.59 -4.51
CA PHE A 233 -11.03 -10.21 -4.86
C PHE A 233 -10.12 -9.60 -3.79
N VAL A 234 -10.46 -9.81 -2.52
CA VAL A 234 -9.65 -9.35 -1.38
C VAL A 234 -8.27 -10.02 -1.38
N PHE A 235 -8.19 -11.33 -1.63
CA PHE A 235 -6.92 -12.03 -1.72
C PHE A 235 -6.09 -11.61 -2.95
N GLU A 236 -6.74 -11.30 -4.07
CA GLU A 236 -6.07 -10.76 -5.25
C GLU A 236 -5.44 -9.42 -4.95
N TRP A 237 -6.20 -8.51 -4.34
CA TRP A 237 -5.73 -7.20 -3.95
C TRP A 237 -4.57 -7.30 -2.95
N PHE A 238 -4.69 -8.10 -1.89
CA PHE A 238 -3.59 -8.31 -0.93
C PHE A 238 -2.31 -8.83 -1.58
N ARG A 239 -2.41 -9.72 -2.57
CA ARG A 239 -1.22 -10.22 -3.27
C ARG A 239 -0.48 -9.10 -3.97
N PHE A 240 -1.20 -8.25 -4.67
CA PHE A 240 -0.64 -7.10 -5.37
C PHE A 240 -0.06 -6.07 -4.39
N GLU A 241 -0.83 -5.67 -3.37
CA GLU A 241 -0.39 -4.69 -2.37
C GLU A 241 0.86 -5.12 -1.61
N ARG A 242 1.04 -6.41 -1.32
CA ARG A 242 2.29 -6.92 -0.71
C ARG A 242 3.52 -6.55 -1.54
N LEU A 243 3.44 -6.65 -2.85
CA LEU A 243 4.54 -6.28 -3.73
C LEU A 243 4.76 -4.76 -3.75
N MET A 244 3.69 -3.98 -3.73
CA MET A 244 3.77 -2.51 -3.67
C MET A 244 4.31 -2.03 -2.32
N VAL A 245 3.94 -2.66 -1.21
CA VAL A 245 4.57 -2.43 0.12
C VAL A 245 6.09 -2.71 0.05
N ALA A 246 6.49 -3.82 -0.57
CA ALA A 246 7.92 -4.12 -0.73
C ALA A 246 8.62 -3.00 -1.52
N ALA A 247 8.04 -2.54 -2.62
CA ALA A 247 8.58 -1.47 -3.45
C ALA A 247 8.74 -0.15 -2.66
N ARG A 248 7.71 0.27 -1.91
CA ARG A 248 7.78 1.48 -1.06
C ARG A 248 8.88 1.37 0.00
N CYS A 249 9.05 0.20 0.61
CA CYS A 249 10.14 -0.07 1.55
C CYS A 249 11.54 0.08 0.93
N LEU A 250 11.72 -0.28 -0.36
CA LEU A 250 12.99 -0.07 -1.08
C LEU A 250 13.31 1.41 -1.23
N GLY A 251 12.33 2.22 -1.64
CA GLY A 251 12.50 3.66 -1.82
C GLY A 251 12.88 4.38 -0.52
N ALA A 252 12.18 4.06 0.57
CA ALA A 252 12.48 4.59 1.89
C ALA A 252 13.91 4.21 2.34
N ALA A 253 14.29 2.95 2.20
CA ALA A 253 15.62 2.47 2.57
C ALA A 253 16.72 3.11 1.69
N GLU A 254 16.49 3.28 0.38
CA GLU A 254 17.44 3.95 -0.51
C GLU A 254 17.71 5.38 -0.06
N ARG A 255 16.66 6.16 0.18
CA ARG A 255 16.80 7.54 0.64
C ARG A 255 17.49 7.62 2.00
N LEU A 256 17.10 6.78 2.95
CA LEU A 256 17.74 6.72 4.27
C LEU A 256 19.23 6.44 4.17
N VAL A 257 19.63 5.44 3.39
CA VAL A 257 21.07 5.10 3.19
C VAL A 257 21.81 6.26 2.54
N ALA A 258 21.23 6.89 1.51
CA ALA A 258 21.86 7.99 0.79
C ALA A 258 22.07 9.22 1.71
N GLU A 259 21.03 9.70 2.39
CA GLU A 259 21.10 10.87 3.27
C GLU A 259 22.00 10.61 4.49
N THR A 260 21.92 9.41 5.08
CA THR A 260 22.75 9.03 6.22
C THR A 260 24.22 8.94 5.82
N THR A 261 24.52 8.43 4.63
CA THR A 261 25.91 8.35 4.12
C THR A 261 26.48 9.74 3.90
N ALA A 262 25.71 10.66 3.30
CA ALA A 262 26.12 12.04 3.10
C ALA A 262 26.37 12.74 4.46
N TYR A 263 25.44 12.61 5.40
CA TYR A 263 25.61 13.15 6.76
C TYR A 263 26.86 12.61 7.46
N ALA A 264 27.08 11.29 7.39
CA ALA A 264 28.23 10.66 8.03
C ALA A 264 29.58 11.08 7.40
N ALA A 265 29.60 11.44 6.10
CA ALA A 265 30.77 11.95 5.41
C ALA A 265 31.14 13.37 5.90
N ASP A 266 30.16 14.21 6.17
CA ASP A 266 30.36 15.61 6.59
C ASP A 266 30.55 15.77 8.10
N ARG A 267 29.91 14.91 8.90
CA ARG A 267 29.93 15.01 10.38
C ARG A 267 31.27 14.56 10.94
N VAL A 268 32.00 15.46 11.58
CA VAL A 268 33.29 15.19 12.23
C VAL A 268 33.07 14.86 13.72
N VAL A 269 33.62 13.75 14.21
CA VAL A 269 33.61 13.31 15.60
C VAL A 269 35.00 12.78 15.98
N GLY A 270 35.62 13.35 17.00
CA GLY A 270 36.96 12.95 17.43
C GLY A 270 38.05 13.20 16.38
N GLY A 271 37.91 14.29 15.61
CA GLY A 271 38.89 14.74 14.61
C GLY A 271 38.83 14.09 13.24
N GLU A 272 37.84 13.18 13.00
CA GLU A 272 37.64 12.56 11.68
C GLU A 272 36.16 12.43 11.29
N PRO A 273 35.82 12.32 9.98
CA PRO A 273 34.45 12.09 9.53
C PRO A 273 33.83 10.83 10.16
N LEU A 274 32.54 10.95 10.51
CA LEU A 274 31.80 9.86 11.18
C LEU A 274 31.79 8.57 10.33
N ILE A 275 31.78 8.69 9.02
CA ILE A 275 31.84 7.55 8.08
C ILE A 275 33.15 6.73 8.20
N ARG A 276 34.18 7.26 8.86
CA ARG A 276 35.43 6.53 9.12
C ARG A 276 35.36 5.63 10.37
N LYS A 277 34.32 5.76 11.18
CA LYS A 277 34.11 4.94 12.37
C LYS A 277 33.63 3.55 11.97
N GLN A 278 34.32 2.49 12.41
CA GLN A 278 34.03 1.11 11.98
C GLN A 278 32.60 0.66 12.28
N LEU A 279 32.02 1.06 13.41
CA LEU A 279 30.63 0.72 13.75
C LEU A 279 29.61 1.41 12.83
N VAL A 280 29.91 2.63 12.36
CA VAL A 280 29.06 3.32 11.37
C VAL A 280 29.22 2.66 10.00
N GLN A 281 30.44 2.30 9.61
CA GLN A 281 30.68 1.55 8.37
C GLN A 281 29.91 0.24 8.35
N ALA A 282 29.86 -0.51 9.45
CA ALA A 282 29.10 -1.74 9.55
C ALA A 282 27.59 -1.49 9.35
N MET A 283 27.03 -0.47 10.02
CA MET A 283 25.60 -0.12 9.87
C MET A 283 25.23 0.24 8.43
N LEU A 284 26.08 1.03 7.75
CA LEU A 284 25.84 1.43 6.35
C LEU A 284 26.03 0.27 5.38
N ALA A 285 27.05 -0.57 5.57
CA ALA A 285 27.30 -1.75 4.75
C ALA A 285 26.17 -2.78 4.84
N ASP A 286 25.71 -3.08 6.07
CA ASP A 286 24.57 -3.99 6.28
C ASP A 286 23.30 -3.44 5.62
N SER A 287 23.03 -2.13 5.81
CA SER A 287 21.85 -1.48 5.23
C SER A 287 21.84 -1.54 3.71
N LEU A 288 22.97 -1.25 3.08
CA LEU A 288 23.11 -1.32 1.62
C LEU A 288 23.01 -2.76 1.09
N THR A 289 23.59 -3.73 1.79
CA THR A 289 23.54 -5.15 1.42
C THR A 289 22.09 -5.68 1.48
N GLU A 290 21.39 -5.38 2.57
CA GLU A 290 19.99 -5.80 2.73
C GLU A 290 19.06 -5.13 1.70
N LEU A 291 19.28 -3.84 1.40
CA LEU A 291 18.55 -3.12 0.35
C LEU A 291 18.77 -3.75 -1.03
N TYR A 292 20.03 -4.09 -1.37
CA TYR A 292 20.35 -4.75 -2.63
C TYR A 292 19.60 -6.08 -2.78
N ALA A 293 19.62 -6.91 -1.75
CA ALA A 293 18.91 -8.20 -1.73
C ALA A 293 17.40 -8.05 -1.85
N ALA A 294 16.81 -7.10 -1.10
CA ALA A 294 15.39 -6.81 -1.14
C ALA A 294 14.94 -6.34 -2.54
N ARG A 295 15.73 -5.44 -3.16
CA ARG A 295 15.43 -4.93 -4.50
C ARG A 295 15.49 -6.03 -5.55
N ALA A 296 16.52 -6.87 -5.53
CA ALA A 296 16.64 -8.00 -6.46
C ALA A 296 15.43 -8.94 -6.36
N MET A 297 15.02 -9.28 -5.14
CA MET A 297 13.85 -10.13 -4.89
C MET A 297 12.54 -9.48 -5.38
N THR A 298 12.33 -8.20 -5.10
CA THR A 298 11.12 -7.47 -5.46
C THR A 298 10.99 -7.34 -6.98
N TYR A 299 12.05 -6.98 -7.68
CA TYR A 299 12.05 -6.85 -9.14
C TYR A 299 11.85 -8.20 -9.83
N GLU A 300 12.46 -9.27 -9.33
CA GLU A 300 12.27 -10.62 -9.87
C GLU A 300 10.84 -11.11 -9.65
N THR A 301 10.25 -10.79 -8.50
CA THR A 301 8.83 -11.09 -8.25
C THR A 301 7.92 -10.35 -9.23
N ALA A 302 8.19 -9.07 -9.50
CA ALA A 302 7.43 -8.29 -10.49
C ALA A 302 7.53 -8.88 -11.89
N ARG A 303 8.73 -9.24 -12.36
CA ARG A 303 8.93 -9.92 -13.65
C ARG A 303 8.19 -11.27 -13.72
N SER A 304 8.13 -11.98 -12.61
CA SER A 304 7.37 -13.24 -12.55
C SER A 304 5.87 -13.02 -12.78
N ILE A 305 5.32 -11.88 -12.32
CA ILE A 305 3.93 -11.49 -12.63
C ILE A 305 3.78 -11.20 -14.12
N ASP A 306 4.66 -10.40 -14.69
CA ASP A 306 4.65 -10.02 -16.11
C ASP A 306 4.84 -11.25 -17.03
N ALA A 307 5.57 -12.25 -16.58
CA ALA A 307 5.75 -13.54 -17.27
C ALA A 307 4.58 -14.51 -17.11
N GLY A 308 3.54 -14.18 -16.36
CA GLY A 308 2.36 -15.02 -16.14
C GLY A 308 2.63 -16.31 -15.32
N VAL A 309 3.56 -16.24 -14.36
CA VAL A 309 3.84 -17.36 -13.45
C VAL A 309 2.59 -17.72 -12.63
N ASP A 310 2.46 -18.99 -12.26
CA ASP A 310 1.31 -19.53 -11.50
C ASP A 310 0.95 -18.63 -10.28
N ARG A 311 -0.35 -18.31 -10.14
CA ARG A 311 -0.86 -17.39 -9.11
C ARG A 311 -0.52 -17.80 -7.69
N LYS A 312 -0.41 -19.11 -7.40
CA LYS A 312 -0.07 -19.61 -6.06
C LYS A 312 1.43 -19.50 -5.77
N VAL A 313 2.27 -19.65 -6.80
CA VAL A 313 3.71 -19.33 -6.71
C VAL A 313 3.89 -17.83 -6.46
N LEU A 314 3.19 -16.99 -7.22
CA LEU A 314 3.20 -15.53 -7.01
C LEU A 314 2.72 -15.14 -5.62
N HIS A 315 1.73 -15.83 -5.05
CA HIS A 315 1.27 -15.59 -3.68
C HIS A 315 2.39 -15.77 -2.65
N ALA A 316 3.23 -16.81 -2.81
CA ALA A 316 4.40 -17.02 -1.98
C ALA A 316 5.50 -15.97 -2.24
N ARG A 317 5.83 -15.70 -3.51
CA ARG A 317 6.89 -14.74 -3.88
C ARG A 317 6.58 -13.32 -3.43
N CYS A 318 5.34 -12.83 -3.60
CA CYS A 318 4.91 -11.54 -3.09
C CYS A 318 4.98 -11.49 -1.55
N SER A 319 4.65 -12.60 -0.87
CA SER A 319 4.79 -12.70 0.59
C SER A 319 6.26 -12.67 1.04
N MET A 320 7.17 -13.34 0.31
CA MET A 320 8.62 -13.28 0.56
C MET A 320 9.16 -11.86 0.37
N ALA A 321 8.80 -11.19 -0.73
CA ALA A 321 9.22 -9.83 -1.01
C ALA A 321 8.75 -8.86 0.07
N LYS A 322 7.46 -8.89 0.44
CA LYS A 322 6.88 -8.06 1.51
C LYS A 322 7.54 -8.30 2.85
N LEU A 323 7.67 -9.57 3.26
CA LEU A 323 8.29 -9.94 4.52
C LEU A 323 9.73 -9.42 4.61
N PHE A 324 10.55 -9.70 3.60
CA PHE A 324 11.95 -9.32 3.63
C PHE A 324 12.13 -7.80 3.56
N ALA A 325 11.43 -7.12 2.64
CA ALA A 325 11.58 -5.68 2.44
C ALA A 325 11.08 -4.86 3.66
N SER A 326 9.94 -5.22 4.26
CA SER A 326 9.40 -4.49 5.41
C SER A 326 10.26 -4.66 6.67
N GLU A 327 10.78 -5.87 6.92
CA GLU A 327 11.71 -6.12 8.01
C GLU A 327 13.05 -5.42 7.79
N MET A 328 13.57 -5.43 6.58
CA MET A 328 14.77 -4.70 6.16
C MET A 328 14.61 -3.21 6.37
N ALA A 329 13.52 -2.61 5.88
CA ALA A 329 13.29 -1.17 5.97
C ALA A 329 13.25 -0.70 7.44
N GLY A 330 12.63 -1.48 8.33
CA GLY A 330 12.66 -1.19 9.76
C GLY A 330 14.06 -1.21 10.37
N ARG A 331 14.91 -2.18 10.00
CA ARG A 331 16.31 -2.23 10.46
C ARG A 331 17.15 -1.09 9.90
N VAL A 332 16.94 -0.74 8.62
CA VAL A 332 17.62 0.40 7.98
C VAL A 332 17.24 1.71 8.66
N ALA A 333 15.95 1.94 8.92
CA ALA A 333 15.49 3.14 9.62
C ALA A 333 16.11 3.28 11.01
N ASP A 334 16.16 2.20 11.80
CA ASP A 334 16.78 2.17 13.13
C ASP A 334 18.28 2.52 13.07
N ARG A 335 19.03 1.88 12.16
CA ARG A 335 20.46 2.16 11.98
C ARG A 335 20.74 3.59 11.52
N CYS A 336 19.94 4.10 10.58
CA CYS A 336 20.10 5.46 10.08
C CYS A 336 19.79 6.51 11.14
N LEU A 337 18.71 6.31 11.91
CA LEU A 337 18.38 7.16 13.05
C LEU A 337 19.53 7.16 14.08
N GLN A 338 20.10 6.00 14.39
CA GLN A 338 21.24 5.88 15.30
C GLN A 338 22.47 6.64 14.80
N VAL A 339 22.76 6.59 13.49
CA VAL A 339 23.91 7.31 12.89
C VAL A 339 23.70 8.83 12.94
N PHE A 340 22.47 9.34 12.69
CA PHE A 340 22.15 10.76 12.87
C PHE A 340 22.26 11.23 14.33
N GLY A 341 22.14 10.30 15.29
CA GLY A 341 22.18 10.59 16.72
C GLY A 341 21.02 11.49 17.16
N GLY A 342 21.28 12.47 18.03
CA GLY A 342 20.23 13.36 18.52
C GLY A 342 19.45 14.09 17.42
N ARG A 343 20.08 14.40 16.29
CA ARG A 343 19.39 14.97 15.12
C ARG A 343 18.41 14.00 14.48
N GLY A 344 18.75 12.70 14.44
CA GLY A 344 17.90 11.65 13.94
C GLY A 344 16.62 11.44 14.77
N TYR A 345 16.56 11.97 15.99
CA TYR A 345 15.41 11.86 16.89
C TYR A 345 14.49 13.10 16.86
N MET A 346 14.77 14.03 15.97
CA MET A 346 13.96 15.24 15.76
C MET A 346 12.97 15.00 14.62
N ARG A 347 11.69 15.37 14.78
CA ARG A 347 10.63 15.17 13.78
C ARG A 347 10.90 15.81 12.42
N GLU A 348 11.77 16.83 12.36
CA GLU A 348 12.25 17.42 11.12
C GLU A 348 13.21 16.51 10.33
N ASN A 349 13.73 15.44 10.95
CA ASN A 349 14.67 14.54 10.32
C ASN A 349 13.94 13.37 9.62
N VAL A 350 14.35 13.09 8.38
CA VAL A 350 13.77 12.01 7.58
C VAL A 350 13.87 10.63 8.26
N ALA A 351 14.94 10.36 9.01
CA ALA A 351 15.11 9.06 9.68
C ALA A 351 14.10 8.87 10.81
N GLU A 352 13.75 9.93 11.54
CA GLU A 352 12.71 9.88 12.56
C GLU A 352 11.34 9.58 11.95
N ARG A 353 10.97 10.31 10.87
CA ARG A 353 9.69 10.09 10.20
C ARG A 353 9.59 8.67 9.65
N PHE A 354 10.56 8.20 8.91
CA PHE A 354 10.58 6.81 8.43
C PHE A 354 10.62 5.77 9.54
N PHE A 355 11.29 6.03 10.67
CA PHE A 355 11.27 5.11 11.80
C PHE A 355 9.85 4.87 12.33
N ARG A 356 9.01 5.89 12.39
CA ARG A 356 7.59 5.77 12.77
C ARG A 356 6.74 5.13 11.67
N GLU A 357 6.91 5.58 10.43
CA GLU A 357 6.09 5.14 9.29
C GLU A 357 6.37 3.69 8.91
N LEU A 358 7.63 3.31 8.75
CA LEU A 358 8.00 1.95 8.32
C LEU A 358 7.66 0.87 9.35
N ARG A 359 7.32 1.26 10.59
CA ARG A 359 6.91 0.28 11.59
C ARG A 359 5.61 -0.42 11.22
N VAL A 360 4.67 0.25 10.57
CA VAL A 360 3.38 -0.32 10.18
C VAL A 360 3.51 -1.27 8.99
N GLU A 361 4.55 -1.14 8.15
CA GLU A 361 4.78 -2.01 6.99
C GLU A 361 4.92 -3.50 7.36
N ARG A 362 5.25 -3.80 8.61
CA ARG A 362 5.28 -5.16 9.16
C ARG A 362 3.94 -5.63 9.72
N ILE A 363 2.90 -4.78 9.71
CA ILE A 363 1.59 -5.03 10.33
C ILE A 363 0.50 -5.14 9.28
N TRP A 364 0.32 -4.10 8.47
CA TRP A 364 -0.76 -4.07 7.47
C TRP A 364 -0.49 -5.00 6.28
N GLU A 365 -1.52 -5.23 5.44
CA GLU A 365 -1.50 -6.11 4.26
C GLU A 365 -1.06 -7.56 4.59
N GLY A 366 -1.36 -7.98 5.82
CA GLY A 366 -0.91 -9.23 6.43
C GLY A 366 0.42 -9.08 7.16
N ALA A 367 0.37 -9.24 8.48
CA ALA A 367 1.54 -9.11 9.34
C ALA A 367 2.68 -10.05 8.93
N SER A 368 3.91 -9.73 9.37
CA SER A 368 5.10 -10.55 9.10
C SER A 368 4.92 -12.03 9.46
N GLU A 369 4.14 -12.32 10.49
CA GLU A 369 3.77 -13.66 10.94
C GLU A 369 2.88 -14.36 9.90
N VAL A 370 1.86 -13.64 9.38
CA VAL A 370 0.97 -14.15 8.33
C VAL A 370 1.76 -14.45 7.04
N GLN A 371 2.69 -13.57 6.66
CA GLN A 371 3.55 -13.84 5.49
C GLN A 371 4.35 -15.12 5.65
N ARG A 372 4.91 -15.39 6.85
CA ARG A 372 5.63 -16.65 7.14
C ARG A 372 4.74 -17.88 7.04
N LEU A 373 3.50 -17.80 7.53
CA LEU A 373 2.53 -18.90 7.41
C LEU A 373 2.18 -19.18 5.95
N ILE A 374 1.95 -18.15 5.14
CA ILE A 374 1.68 -18.30 3.70
C ILE A 374 2.85 -18.96 2.99
N ILE A 375 4.08 -18.51 3.24
CA ILE A 375 5.30 -19.06 2.63
C ILE A 375 5.46 -20.53 3.02
N ALA A 376 5.29 -20.85 4.31
CA ALA A 376 5.42 -22.23 4.82
C ALA A 376 4.35 -23.16 4.23
N ASP A 377 3.11 -22.71 4.11
CA ASP A 377 2.01 -23.46 3.49
C ASP A 377 2.30 -23.77 2.02
N GLN A 378 2.75 -22.77 1.24
CA GLN A 378 3.09 -22.97 -0.17
C GLN A 378 4.34 -23.85 -0.32
N LEU A 379 5.34 -23.73 0.56
CA LEU A 379 6.50 -24.61 0.58
C LEU A 379 6.12 -26.07 0.82
N ALA A 380 5.22 -26.31 1.77
CA ALA A 380 4.73 -27.65 2.08
C ALA A 380 3.94 -28.27 0.90
N LYS A 381 3.16 -27.46 0.18
CA LYS A 381 2.31 -27.90 -0.93
C LYS A 381 3.06 -28.11 -2.26
N ARG A 382 4.12 -27.34 -2.51
CA ARG A 382 4.77 -27.22 -3.82
C ARG A 382 6.24 -27.63 -3.83
N GLY A 383 6.89 -27.63 -2.67
CA GLY A 383 8.34 -27.80 -2.58
C GLY A 383 9.12 -26.53 -2.95
N HIS A 384 10.43 -26.54 -2.66
CA HIS A 384 11.27 -25.34 -2.85
C HIS A 384 11.53 -25.03 -4.34
N ALA A 385 11.62 -26.04 -5.19
CA ALA A 385 11.99 -25.88 -6.60
C ALA A 385 10.97 -25.11 -7.44
N GLU A 386 9.70 -25.08 -7.04
CA GLU A 386 8.68 -24.26 -7.71
C GLU A 386 8.66 -22.81 -7.19
N LEU A 387 9.11 -22.59 -5.97
CA LEU A 387 9.00 -21.29 -5.32
C LEU A 387 10.20 -20.39 -5.52
N VAL A 388 11.38 -20.94 -5.79
CA VAL A 388 12.66 -20.20 -5.89
C VAL A 388 13.23 -20.22 -7.29
#